data_dc53800d59a5d052e24754395b995e44
#
_entry.id   dc53800d59a5d052e24754395b995e44
#
_cell.length_a   1.000
_cell.length_b   1.000
_cell.length_c   1.000
_cell.angle_alpha   90.00
_cell.angle_beta   90.00
_cell.angle_gamma   90.00
#
_symmetry.space_group_name_H-M   'P 1'
#
loop_
_entity.id
_entity.type
_entity.pdbx_description
1 polymer ?
#
loop_
_entity_poly.entity_id
_entity_poly.type
_entity_poly.pdbx_seq_one_letter_code
_entity_poly.pdbx_strand_id
1 'polypeptide(L)'
;MLLRFRTANVRSLRDEQELTFVVPEDDPGTSARLVRLAGDQSLAVLPLIGIFGANASGKSNVLAAMTDMRAAVINSYARWAAFDGTARIPFALNDKDGQQSASFFEVDLVLDGVRWTYGFELGTDRVEAEWLHSYPRGHRQVWLDRDASRAKVYDWPGNRVKDRAGLERRTRPNALLLSTAGTDNHPQLTPLFHWFRRNLWLINPEDEREQREAFTTRELTGSRARRINELLRVADLGITGAEVVQEGTGPATVKLTHRSAAGDVAFDWTQESFGTRSWFALLGPLLLALDEGAVLLVDELDASLHPRFAAEVVRLFHDPQANPQGAQLVFTSHDPSVLGTPSGGRLLEPGQVWLTEKDEEGATDLYPLTAASPGEGEDLMKSYLAGAFGAVPSLLEGQIARRLLAANERERECEAERSGS
;
A
#
# COMPACT_ATOMS: atom_id res chain seq x y z
N MET A 1 -6.40 -1.55 -12.64
CA MET A 1 -6.66 -0.36 -11.82
C MET A 1 -7.47 -0.77 -10.61
N LEU A 2 -7.10 -0.33 -9.41
CA LEU A 2 -7.81 -0.59 -8.15
C LEU A 2 -8.96 0.40 -7.98
N LEU A 3 -10.12 -0.07 -7.57
CA LEU A 3 -11.27 0.76 -7.27
C LEU A 3 -11.54 0.85 -5.76
N ARG A 4 -11.44 -0.30 -5.06
CA ARG A 4 -11.76 -0.39 -3.64
C ARG A 4 -11.03 -1.57 -3.01
N PHE A 5 -10.62 -1.42 -1.77
CA PHE A 5 -10.12 -2.48 -0.91
C PHE A 5 -10.91 -2.51 0.39
N ARG A 6 -11.29 -3.70 0.85
CA ARG A 6 -11.98 -3.93 2.13
C ARG A 6 -11.31 -5.06 2.89
N THR A 7 -11.25 -4.93 4.19
CA THR A 7 -10.66 -5.94 5.06
C THR A 7 -11.23 -5.87 6.48
N ALA A 8 -11.26 -7.00 7.20
CA ALA A 8 -11.64 -7.08 8.60
C ALA A 8 -10.86 -8.19 9.30
N ASN A 9 -10.65 -8.03 10.59
CA ASN A 9 -9.87 -8.94 11.44
C ASN A 9 -8.47 -9.24 10.87
N VAL A 10 -7.75 -8.18 10.51
CA VAL A 10 -6.38 -8.24 9.98
C VAL A 10 -5.50 -7.23 10.70
N ARG A 11 -4.41 -7.70 11.33
CA ARG A 11 -3.44 -6.85 12.06
C ARG A 11 -4.11 -5.97 13.10
N SER A 12 -4.12 -4.64 12.97
CA SER A 12 -4.85 -3.72 13.85
C SER A 12 -6.26 -3.37 13.36
N LEU A 13 -6.67 -3.88 12.21
CA LEU A 13 -7.98 -3.64 11.62
C LEU A 13 -8.97 -4.72 12.12
N ARG A 14 -9.60 -4.48 13.29
CA ARG A 14 -10.55 -5.42 13.90
C ARG A 14 -11.84 -5.48 13.09
N ASP A 15 -12.46 -4.34 12.95
CA ASP A 15 -13.73 -4.18 12.25
C ASP A 15 -13.49 -3.98 10.75
N GLU A 16 -14.56 -4.07 9.96
CA GLU A 16 -14.42 -3.88 8.53
C GLU A 16 -14.00 -2.45 8.20
N GLN A 17 -12.91 -2.34 7.47
CA GLN A 17 -12.38 -1.09 6.95
C GLN A 17 -12.43 -1.09 5.43
N GLU A 18 -12.76 0.06 4.85
CA GLU A 18 -12.82 0.28 3.41
C GLU A 18 -11.89 1.42 2.99
N LEU A 19 -11.16 1.22 1.91
CA LEU A 19 -10.38 2.25 1.20
C LEU A 19 -10.87 2.31 -0.23
N THR A 20 -11.45 3.43 -0.67
CA THR A 20 -12.00 3.59 -2.01
C THR A 20 -11.30 4.66 -2.83
N PHE A 21 -11.05 4.36 -4.10
CA PHE A 21 -10.54 5.30 -5.11
C PHE A 21 -11.66 5.88 -5.97
N VAL A 22 -12.88 5.37 -5.84
CA VAL A 22 -14.02 5.85 -6.62
C VAL A 22 -14.53 7.14 -6.01
N VAL A 23 -14.61 8.17 -6.84
CA VAL A 23 -15.15 9.46 -6.44
C VAL A 23 -16.67 9.45 -6.61
N PRO A 24 -17.44 9.95 -5.62
CA PRO A 24 -18.87 10.16 -5.78
C PRO A 24 -19.16 11.10 -6.99
N GLU A 25 -20.25 10.86 -7.69
CA GLU A 25 -20.65 11.66 -8.86
C GLU A 25 -20.89 13.15 -8.52
N ASP A 26 -21.18 13.45 -7.27
CA ASP A 26 -21.51 14.80 -6.75
C ASP A 26 -20.26 15.59 -6.31
N ASP A 27 -19.05 15.04 -6.43
CA ASP A 27 -17.82 15.74 -6.04
C ASP A 27 -17.00 16.17 -7.27
N PRO A 28 -17.31 17.35 -7.88
CA PRO A 28 -16.67 17.82 -9.11
C PRO A 28 -15.25 18.39 -8.91
N GLY A 29 -14.74 18.44 -7.66
CA GLY A 29 -13.48 19.12 -7.31
C GLY A 29 -12.25 18.23 -7.31
N THR A 30 -12.34 16.94 -7.61
CA THR A 30 -11.23 16.01 -7.50
C THR A 30 -10.44 15.88 -8.80
N SER A 31 -9.13 15.70 -8.67
CA SER A 31 -8.21 15.34 -9.78
C SER A 31 -8.41 13.89 -10.25
N ALA A 32 -9.66 13.42 -10.27
CA ALA A 32 -10.00 12.06 -10.63
C ALA A 32 -9.84 11.81 -12.14
N ARG A 33 -9.42 10.59 -12.45
CA ARG A 33 -9.28 10.12 -13.82
C ARG A 33 -10.56 9.40 -14.25
N LEU A 34 -11.10 9.75 -15.41
CA LEU A 34 -12.26 9.07 -15.96
C LEU A 34 -11.86 7.73 -16.58
N VAL A 35 -12.33 6.64 -16.00
CA VAL A 35 -12.09 5.26 -16.44
C VAL A 35 -13.31 4.77 -17.19
N ARG A 36 -13.15 4.43 -18.45
CA ARG A 36 -14.22 3.85 -19.27
C ARG A 36 -14.32 2.35 -18.99
N LEU A 37 -15.53 1.91 -18.74
CA LEU A 37 -15.87 0.50 -18.56
C LEU A 37 -16.61 -0.05 -19.79
N ALA A 38 -16.63 -1.37 -19.92
CA ALA A 38 -17.46 -2.03 -20.90
C ALA A 38 -18.95 -1.69 -20.70
N GLY A 39 -19.69 -1.41 -21.81
CA GLY A 39 -21.11 -1.05 -21.74
C GLY A 39 -21.38 0.44 -21.52
N ASP A 40 -20.48 1.32 -21.98
CA ASP A 40 -20.61 2.78 -21.96
C ASP A 40 -20.72 3.41 -20.56
N GLN A 41 -20.30 2.69 -19.53
CA GLN A 41 -20.18 3.21 -18.20
C GLN A 41 -18.80 3.85 -17.99
N SER A 42 -18.73 4.83 -17.10
CA SER A 42 -17.47 5.44 -16.67
C SER A 42 -17.47 5.62 -15.16
N LEU A 43 -16.28 5.54 -14.58
CA LEU A 43 -16.04 5.83 -13.16
C LEU A 43 -14.97 6.91 -13.05
N ALA A 44 -15.17 7.85 -12.15
CA ALA A 44 -14.13 8.77 -11.74
C ALA A 44 -13.29 8.08 -10.65
N VAL A 45 -11.99 7.91 -10.92
CA VAL A 45 -11.08 7.15 -10.05
C VAL A 45 -9.88 8.02 -9.68
N LEU A 46 -9.57 8.08 -8.39
CA LEU A 46 -8.42 8.83 -7.87
C LEU A 46 -7.11 8.20 -8.33
N PRO A 47 -6.13 9.01 -8.74
CA PRO A 47 -4.80 8.51 -9.08
C PRO A 47 -3.97 8.15 -7.84
N LEU A 48 -4.34 8.69 -6.67
CA LEU A 48 -3.62 8.41 -5.43
C LEU A 48 -4.49 8.65 -4.19
N ILE A 49 -4.05 8.04 -3.08
CA ILE A 49 -4.56 8.24 -1.73
C ILE A 49 -3.38 8.40 -0.77
N GLY A 50 -3.43 9.44 0.08
CA GLY A 50 -2.53 9.61 1.22
C GLY A 50 -3.24 9.27 2.52
N ILE A 51 -2.62 8.40 3.34
CA ILE A 51 -3.13 8.00 4.66
C ILE A 51 -2.31 8.69 5.74
N PHE A 52 -2.98 9.47 6.58
CA PHE A 52 -2.38 10.25 7.65
C PHE A 52 -2.90 9.81 9.02
N GLY A 53 -2.17 10.13 10.07
CA GLY A 53 -2.55 9.78 11.44
C GLY A 53 -1.38 9.80 12.39
N ALA A 54 -1.66 9.72 13.68
CA ALA A 54 -0.66 9.67 14.73
C ALA A 54 0.28 8.45 14.58
N ASN A 55 1.45 8.48 15.25
CA ASN A 55 2.30 7.30 15.34
C ASN A 55 1.54 6.15 15.99
N ALA A 56 1.72 4.94 15.45
CA ALA A 56 1.03 3.73 15.86
C ALA A 56 -0.51 3.73 15.66
N SER A 57 -1.10 4.67 14.91
CA SER A 57 -2.55 4.66 14.60
C SER A 57 -2.98 3.52 13.67
N GLY A 58 -2.03 2.87 12.97
CA GLY A 58 -2.30 1.74 12.08
C GLY A 58 -2.15 2.03 10.59
N LYS A 59 -1.61 3.18 10.19
CA LYS A 59 -1.34 3.55 8.78
C LYS A 59 -0.65 2.42 8.01
N SER A 60 0.49 1.95 8.51
CA SER A 60 1.27 0.87 7.91
C SER A 60 0.50 -0.45 7.86
N ASN A 61 -0.40 -0.70 8.83
CA ASN A 61 -1.21 -1.91 8.85
C ASN A 61 -2.26 -1.94 7.72
N VAL A 62 -2.75 -0.78 7.25
CA VAL A 62 -3.63 -0.70 6.08
C VAL A 62 -2.88 -1.17 4.83
N LEU A 63 -1.68 -0.64 4.58
CA LEU A 63 -0.85 -1.07 3.45
C LEU A 63 -0.44 -2.54 3.56
N ALA A 64 -0.07 -2.97 4.77
CA ALA A 64 0.31 -4.34 5.04
C ALA A 64 -0.86 -5.31 4.80
N ALA A 65 -2.10 -4.96 5.16
CA ALA A 65 -3.29 -5.77 4.87
C ALA A 65 -3.51 -5.95 3.35
N MET A 66 -3.28 -4.89 2.54
CA MET A 66 -3.32 -5.01 1.08
C MET A 66 -2.24 -5.97 0.55
N THR A 67 -1.05 -5.92 1.16
CA THR A 67 0.06 -6.83 0.82
C THR A 67 -0.23 -8.26 1.29
N ASP A 68 -0.85 -8.46 2.45
CA ASP A 68 -1.27 -9.77 2.95
C ASP A 68 -2.28 -10.43 1.99
N MET A 69 -3.26 -9.66 1.48
CA MET A 69 -4.17 -10.13 0.43
C MET A 69 -3.41 -10.60 -0.81
N ARG A 70 -2.49 -9.76 -1.31
CA ARG A 70 -1.63 -10.11 -2.45
C ARG A 70 -0.82 -11.37 -2.19
N ALA A 71 -0.19 -11.45 -1.02
CA ALA A 71 0.64 -12.60 -0.64
C ALA A 71 -0.18 -13.90 -0.55
N ALA A 72 -1.40 -13.86 -0.03
CA ALA A 72 -2.32 -14.99 -0.01
C ALA A 72 -2.64 -15.48 -1.42
N VAL A 73 -3.01 -14.57 -2.33
CA VAL A 73 -3.30 -14.92 -3.73
C VAL A 73 -2.09 -15.54 -4.42
N ILE A 74 -0.90 -14.96 -4.26
CA ILE A 74 0.30 -15.43 -4.98
C ILE A 74 0.85 -16.72 -4.38
N ASN A 75 0.80 -16.88 -3.06
CA ASN A 75 1.60 -17.90 -2.35
C ASN A 75 0.79 -19.06 -1.79
N SER A 76 -0.54 -18.95 -1.59
CA SER A 76 -1.31 -19.95 -0.85
C SER A 76 -1.22 -21.35 -1.47
N TYR A 77 -1.22 -21.48 -2.79
CA TYR A 77 -1.04 -22.78 -3.43
C TYR A 77 0.40 -23.29 -3.33
N ALA A 78 1.39 -22.47 -3.65
CA ALA A 78 2.77 -22.92 -3.75
C ALA A 78 3.47 -23.04 -2.39
N ARG A 79 3.23 -22.12 -1.46
CA ARG A 79 4.01 -22.03 -0.21
C ARG A 79 3.30 -22.56 1.01
N TRP A 80 1.95 -22.45 1.12
CA TRP A 80 1.23 -22.95 2.28
C TRP A 80 1.11 -24.48 2.32
N ALA A 81 1.61 -25.17 1.30
CA ALA A 81 1.75 -26.63 1.32
C ALA A 81 2.77 -27.13 2.37
N ALA A 82 3.67 -26.26 2.82
CA ALA A 82 4.75 -26.62 3.74
C ALA A 82 4.34 -26.54 5.23
N PHE A 83 3.15 -26.02 5.55
CA PHE A 83 2.64 -25.93 6.92
C PHE A 83 1.12 -26.16 6.95
N ASP A 84 0.62 -26.48 8.14
CA ASP A 84 -0.81 -26.61 8.37
C ASP A 84 -1.46 -25.22 8.55
N GLY A 85 -2.67 -25.04 8.01
CA GLY A 85 -3.45 -23.81 8.16
C GLY A 85 -3.14 -22.72 7.13
N THR A 86 -3.49 -21.48 7.46
CA THR A 86 -3.36 -20.30 6.63
C THR A 86 -2.37 -19.29 7.23
N ALA A 87 -1.77 -18.45 6.40
CA ALA A 87 -0.82 -17.42 6.84
C ALA A 87 -1.54 -16.10 7.21
N ARG A 88 -2.70 -16.17 7.87
CA ARG A 88 -3.42 -14.96 8.32
C ARG A 88 -2.78 -14.34 9.56
N ILE A 89 -2.95 -13.04 9.73
CA ILE A 89 -2.53 -12.27 10.91
C ILE A 89 -3.78 -11.58 11.46
N PRO A 90 -4.56 -12.22 12.36
CA PRO A 90 -5.78 -11.64 12.91
C PRO A 90 -5.48 -10.50 13.88
N PHE A 91 -6.50 -9.72 14.25
CA PHE A 91 -6.36 -8.71 15.30
C PHE A 91 -6.02 -9.36 16.65
N ALA A 92 -4.85 -9.03 17.15
CA ALA A 92 -4.23 -9.75 18.27
C ALA A 92 -4.87 -9.40 19.64
N LEU A 93 -5.51 -8.23 19.77
CA LEU A 93 -6.09 -7.76 21.03
C LEU A 93 -7.54 -8.21 21.23
N ASN A 94 -8.10 -8.97 20.30
CA ASN A 94 -9.40 -9.61 20.44
C ASN A 94 -9.37 -10.70 21.52
N ASP A 95 -10.54 -11.07 22.03
CA ASP A 95 -10.72 -12.30 22.79
C ASP A 95 -10.44 -13.53 21.92
N LYS A 96 -10.48 -14.72 22.53
CA LYS A 96 -10.17 -15.96 21.82
C LYS A 96 -11.12 -16.25 20.67
N ASP A 97 -12.39 -15.92 20.80
CA ASP A 97 -13.39 -16.17 19.77
C ASP A 97 -13.20 -15.19 18.60
N GLY A 98 -12.93 -13.90 18.89
CA GLY A 98 -12.60 -12.92 17.88
C GLY A 98 -11.29 -13.22 17.13
N GLN A 99 -10.27 -13.76 17.82
CA GLN A 99 -9.04 -14.21 17.17
C GLN A 99 -9.26 -15.44 16.26
N GLN A 100 -10.26 -16.27 16.54
CA GLN A 100 -10.63 -17.43 15.72
C GLN A 100 -11.54 -17.04 14.54
N SER A 101 -12.22 -15.89 14.63
CA SER A 101 -13.03 -15.37 13.51
C SER A 101 -12.19 -15.21 12.25
N ALA A 102 -12.77 -15.45 11.09
CA ALA A 102 -12.05 -15.37 9.81
C ALA A 102 -11.53 -13.95 9.54
N SER A 103 -10.38 -13.88 8.89
CA SER A 103 -9.85 -12.63 8.33
C SER A 103 -10.44 -12.43 6.93
N PHE A 104 -11.09 -11.30 6.71
CA PHE A 104 -11.79 -10.93 5.48
C PHE A 104 -10.94 -10.03 4.60
N PHE A 105 -10.95 -10.30 3.28
CA PHE A 105 -10.31 -9.49 2.26
C PHE A 105 -11.19 -9.40 1.01
N GLU A 106 -11.39 -8.21 0.48
CA GLU A 106 -12.07 -7.99 -0.79
C GLU A 106 -11.46 -6.84 -1.56
N VAL A 107 -11.41 -6.96 -2.88
CA VAL A 107 -10.97 -5.90 -3.79
C VAL A 107 -11.93 -5.77 -4.96
N ASP A 108 -12.26 -4.52 -5.31
CA ASP A 108 -12.85 -4.16 -6.59
C ASP A 108 -11.76 -3.59 -7.49
N LEU A 109 -11.70 -4.05 -8.72
CA LEU A 109 -10.70 -3.61 -9.69
C LEU A 109 -11.26 -3.55 -11.12
N VAL A 110 -10.57 -2.84 -12.00
CA VAL A 110 -10.83 -2.87 -13.44
C VAL A 110 -9.71 -3.64 -14.13
N LEU A 111 -10.08 -4.66 -14.88
CA LEU A 111 -9.19 -5.45 -15.71
C LEU A 111 -9.82 -5.56 -17.11
N ASP A 112 -9.09 -5.15 -18.14
CA ASP A 112 -9.53 -5.14 -19.54
C ASP A 112 -10.89 -4.43 -19.75
N GLY A 113 -11.08 -3.28 -19.06
CA GLY A 113 -12.31 -2.50 -19.14
C GLY A 113 -13.53 -3.11 -18.42
N VAL A 114 -13.36 -4.23 -17.73
CA VAL A 114 -14.42 -4.87 -16.94
C VAL A 114 -14.14 -4.67 -15.45
N ARG A 115 -15.16 -4.27 -14.70
CA ARG A 115 -15.10 -4.27 -13.24
C ARG A 115 -15.19 -5.69 -12.71
N TRP A 116 -14.32 -6.02 -11.74
CA TRP A 116 -14.28 -7.29 -11.03
C TRP A 116 -14.31 -7.05 -9.53
N THR A 117 -14.98 -7.93 -8.80
CA THR A 117 -14.88 -8.07 -7.35
C THR A 117 -14.31 -9.43 -7.05
N TYR A 118 -13.22 -9.48 -6.31
CA TYR A 118 -12.61 -10.71 -5.80
C TYR A 118 -12.40 -10.60 -4.30
N GLY A 119 -12.78 -11.62 -3.57
CA GLY A 119 -12.59 -11.65 -2.13
C GLY A 119 -12.51 -13.06 -1.57
N PHE A 120 -12.08 -13.15 -0.31
CA PHE A 120 -11.98 -14.39 0.43
C PHE A 120 -11.96 -14.17 1.94
N GLU A 121 -12.25 -15.23 2.67
CA GLU A 121 -12.14 -15.32 4.13
C GLU A 121 -11.16 -16.43 4.50
N LEU A 122 -10.19 -16.09 5.37
CA LEU A 122 -9.20 -17.02 5.91
C LEU A 122 -9.53 -17.37 7.35
N GLY A 123 -9.88 -18.61 7.58
CA GLY A 123 -9.89 -19.21 8.92
C GLY A 123 -8.47 -19.62 9.35
N THR A 124 -8.34 -20.20 10.54
CA THR A 124 -7.04 -20.69 11.04
C THR A 124 -6.51 -21.82 10.19
N ASP A 125 -7.36 -22.78 9.84
CA ASP A 125 -6.92 -24.03 9.20
C ASP A 125 -7.19 -24.06 7.69
N ARG A 126 -8.13 -23.24 7.21
CA ARG A 126 -8.59 -23.29 5.82
C ARG A 126 -9.11 -21.95 5.32
N VAL A 127 -9.34 -21.88 4.02
CA VAL A 127 -10.13 -20.84 3.36
C VAL A 127 -11.60 -21.12 3.65
N GLU A 128 -12.27 -20.24 4.37
CA GLU A 128 -13.70 -20.38 4.72
C GLU A 128 -14.60 -20.02 3.55
N ALA A 129 -14.26 -18.93 2.85
CA ALA A 129 -15.01 -18.48 1.67
C ALA A 129 -14.06 -17.90 0.61
N GLU A 130 -14.45 -17.98 -0.68
CA GLU A 130 -13.75 -17.32 -1.80
C GLU A 130 -14.77 -17.05 -2.91
N TRP A 131 -14.81 -15.82 -3.41
CA TRP A 131 -15.76 -15.42 -4.45
C TRP A 131 -15.11 -14.58 -5.54
N LEU A 132 -15.66 -14.69 -6.75
CA LEU A 132 -15.26 -13.92 -7.91
C LEU A 132 -16.49 -13.48 -8.70
N HIS A 133 -16.62 -12.17 -8.89
CA HIS A 133 -17.69 -11.57 -9.67
C HIS A 133 -17.14 -10.67 -10.78
N SER A 134 -17.81 -10.58 -11.91
CA SER A 134 -17.55 -9.57 -12.94
C SER A 134 -18.80 -8.77 -13.28
N TYR A 135 -18.61 -7.58 -13.85
CA TYR A 135 -19.69 -6.66 -14.20
C TYR A 135 -19.55 -6.15 -15.64
N PRO A 136 -19.60 -7.03 -16.68
CA PRO A 136 -19.28 -6.64 -18.07
C PRO A 136 -20.26 -5.66 -18.70
N ARG A 137 -21.42 -5.43 -18.12
CA ARG A 137 -22.44 -4.43 -18.54
C ARG A 137 -23.16 -3.86 -17.30
N GLY A 138 -22.44 -3.63 -16.21
CA GLY A 138 -23.02 -3.19 -14.95
C GLY A 138 -23.76 -4.27 -14.16
N HIS A 139 -24.06 -5.43 -14.74
CA HIS A 139 -24.75 -6.52 -14.07
C HIS A 139 -23.78 -7.54 -13.50
N ARG A 140 -23.99 -7.91 -12.23
CA ARG A 140 -23.18 -8.91 -11.53
C ARG A 140 -23.28 -10.28 -12.21
N GLN A 141 -22.14 -10.83 -12.55
CA GLN A 141 -21.97 -12.21 -13.01
C GLN A 141 -21.06 -12.96 -12.04
N VAL A 142 -21.58 -14.01 -11.41
CA VAL A 142 -20.81 -14.86 -10.49
C VAL A 142 -19.97 -15.84 -11.28
N TRP A 143 -18.68 -15.89 -10.99
CA TRP A 143 -17.71 -16.82 -11.59
C TRP A 143 -17.32 -17.94 -10.62
N LEU A 144 -17.21 -17.64 -9.36
CA LEU A 144 -16.87 -18.54 -8.28
C LEU A 144 -17.64 -18.14 -7.03
N ASP A 145 -18.20 -19.12 -6.35
CA ASP A 145 -18.72 -19.02 -4.98
C ASP A 145 -18.27 -20.28 -4.23
N ARG A 146 -17.25 -20.14 -3.39
CA ARG A 146 -16.73 -21.19 -2.49
C ARG A 146 -17.13 -20.86 -1.08
N ASP A 147 -17.69 -21.85 -0.37
CA ASP A 147 -18.08 -21.73 1.03
C ASP A 147 -17.83 -23.09 1.71
N ALA A 148 -16.87 -23.12 2.61
CA ALA A 148 -16.43 -24.33 3.29
C ALA A 148 -17.45 -24.88 4.30
N SER A 149 -18.48 -24.10 4.65
CA SER A 149 -19.57 -24.54 5.53
C SER A 149 -20.63 -25.37 4.81
N ARG A 150 -20.68 -25.29 3.47
CA ARG A 150 -21.69 -25.99 2.66
C ARG A 150 -21.29 -27.42 2.36
N ALA A 151 -22.26 -28.30 2.23
CA ALA A 151 -22.04 -29.68 1.78
C ALA A 151 -21.40 -29.74 0.38
N LYS A 152 -21.75 -28.81 -0.50
CA LYS A 152 -21.12 -28.57 -1.80
C LYS A 152 -20.29 -27.30 -1.68
N VAL A 153 -19.01 -27.44 -1.42
CA VAL A 153 -18.08 -26.33 -1.15
C VAL A 153 -17.98 -25.32 -2.30
N TYR A 154 -18.02 -25.79 -3.55
CA TYR A 154 -17.85 -24.93 -4.73
C TYR A 154 -19.16 -24.82 -5.51
N ASP A 155 -19.58 -23.60 -5.83
CA ASP A 155 -20.64 -23.32 -6.75
C ASP A 155 -20.13 -22.45 -7.93
N TRP A 156 -20.61 -22.76 -9.14
CA TRP A 156 -20.17 -22.15 -10.40
C TRP A 156 -21.36 -21.63 -11.20
N PRO A 157 -22.03 -20.59 -10.73
CA PRO A 157 -23.18 -20.06 -11.43
C PRO A 157 -22.82 -19.61 -12.84
N GLY A 158 -23.66 -19.99 -13.82
CA GLY A 158 -23.49 -19.57 -15.22
C GLY A 158 -22.40 -20.29 -16.01
N ASN A 159 -21.75 -21.31 -15.46
CA ASN A 159 -20.87 -22.23 -16.22
C ASN A 159 -19.70 -21.54 -16.96
N ARG A 160 -19.17 -20.43 -16.42
CA ARG A 160 -18.18 -19.56 -17.08
C ARG A 160 -16.77 -20.09 -17.04
N VAL A 161 -16.39 -20.77 -15.94
CA VAL A 161 -15.04 -21.30 -15.75
C VAL A 161 -14.93 -22.70 -16.34
N LYS A 162 -13.89 -22.95 -17.12
CA LYS A 162 -13.55 -24.29 -17.64
C LYS A 162 -12.78 -25.10 -16.61
N ASP A 163 -12.67 -26.42 -16.80
CA ASP A 163 -11.93 -27.36 -15.94
C ASP A 163 -12.19 -27.21 -14.43
N ARG A 164 -13.42 -26.89 -14.04
CA ARG A 164 -13.80 -26.68 -12.63
C ARG A 164 -13.46 -27.86 -11.73
N ALA A 165 -13.84 -29.07 -12.15
CA ALA A 165 -13.56 -30.28 -11.39
C ALA A 165 -12.05 -30.55 -11.23
N GLY A 166 -11.24 -30.15 -12.21
CA GLY A 166 -9.78 -30.19 -12.11
C GLY A 166 -9.24 -29.18 -11.08
N LEU A 167 -9.73 -27.94 -11.11
CA LEU A 167 -9.37 -26.91 -10.13
C LEU A 167 -9.76 -27.31 -8.72
N GLU A 168 -11.00 -27.78 -8.50
CA GLU A 168 -11.48 -28.24 -7.20
C GLU A 168 -10.57 -29.35 -6.60
N ARG A 169 -10.21 -30.35 -7.42
CA ARG A 169 -9.34 -31.47 -6.96
C ARG A 169 -7.93 -31.03 -6.60
N ARG A 170 -7.39 -30.02 -7.29
CA ARG A 170 -6.02 -29.52 -7.05
C ARG A 170 -5.95 -28.49 -5.93
N THR A 171 -7.07 -27.81 -5.60
CA THR A 171 -7.11 -26.79 -4.57
C THR A 171 -7.23 -27.42 -3.19
N ARG A 172 -6.18 -27.27 -2.38
CA ARG A 172 -6.20 -27.71 -0.98
C ARG A 172 -7.16 -26.85 -0.14
N PRO A 173 -7.66 -27.36 0.99
CA PRO A 173 -8.53 -26.57 1.87
C PRO A 173 -7.92 -25.21 2.28
N ASN A 174 -6.62 -25.16 2.54
CA ASN A 174 -5.89 -23.94 2.94
C ASN A 174 -5.35 -23.11 1.77
N ALA A 175 -5.65 -23.44 0.51
CA ALA A 175 -5.22 -22.68 -0.65
C ALA A 175 -6.39 -21.96 -1.32
N LEU A 176 -6.16 -20.75 -1.83
CA LEU A 176 -7.11 -20.04 -2.69
C LEU A 176 -7.18 -20.72 -4.07
N LEU A 177 -8.39 -20.83 -4.61
CA LEU A 177 -8.59 -21.38 -5.95
C LEU A 177 -7.94 -20.51 -7.02
N LEU A 178 -7.98 -19.18 -6.84
CA LEU A 178 -7.30 -18.25 -7.75
C LEU A 178 -5.78 -18.48 -7.77
N SER A 179 -5.17 -18.81 -6.62
CA SER A 179 -3.75 -19.17 -6.51
C SER A 179 -3.43 -20.45 -7.29
N THR A 180 -4.29 -21.48 -7.13
CA THR A 180 -4.18 -22.73 -7.89
C THR A 180 -4.29 -22.48 -9.39
N ALA A 181 -5.32 -21.75 -9.81
CA ALA A 181 -5.57 -21.44 -11.22
C ALA A 181 -4.43 -20.66 -11.86
N GLY A 182 -3.88 -19.65 -11.14
CA GLY A 182 -2.76 -18.85 -11.62
C GLY A 182 -1.47 -19.64 -11.76
N THR A 183 -1.21 -20.57 -10.84
CA THR A 183 -0.03 -21.46 -10.90
C THR A 183 -0.13 -22.47 -12.04
N ASP A 184 -1.33 -22.94 -12.33
CA ASP A 184 -1.62 -23.88 -13.43
C ASP A 184 -1.79 -23.19 -14.80
N ASN A 185 -1.61 -21.87 -14.89
CA ASN A 185 -1.84 -21.07 -16.08
C ASN A 185 -3.26 -21.24 -16.66
N HIS A 186 -4.28 -21.30 -15.80
CA HIS A 186 -5.67 -21.43 -16.22
C HIS A 186 -6.10 -20.22 -17.06
N PRO A 187 -6.53 -20.40 -18.33
CA PRO A 187 -6.61 -19.32 -19.32
C PRO A 187 -7.57 -18.18 -18.93
N GLN A 188 -8.62 -18.47 -18.14
CA GLN A 188 -9.63 -17.48 -17.77
C GLN A 188 -9.35 -16.78 -16.42
N LEU A 189 -8.62 -17.40 -15.49
CA LEU A 189 -8.36 -16.87 -14.16
C LEU A 189 -6.95 -16.31 -13.98
N THR A 190 -5.99 -16.76 -14.79
CA THR A 190 -4.61 -16.27 -14.77
C THR A 190 -4.48 -14.75 -15.00
N PRO A 191 -5.29 -14.08 -15.85
CA PRO A 191 -5.21 -12.62 -15.96
C PRO A 191 -5.45 -11.90 -14.63
N LEU A 192 -6.43 -12.34 -13.82
CA LEU A 192 -6.69 -11.79 -12.51
C LEU A 192 -5.54 -12.11 -11.52
N PHE A 193 -5.01 -13.32 -11.52
CA PHE A 193 -3.84 -13.69 -10.74
C PHE A 193 -2.61 -12.81 -11.10
N HIS A 194 -2.39 -12.55 -12.40
CA HIS A 194 -1.33 -11.66 -12.86
C HIS A 194 -1.54 -10.21 -12.44
N TRP A 195 -2.80 -9.76 -12.29
CA TRP A 195 -3.07 -8.46 -11.73
C TRP A 195 -2.46 -8.34 -10.31
N PHE A 196 -2.69 -9.32 -9.44
CA PHE A 196 -2.07 -9.34 -8.10
C PHE A 196 -0.53 -9.42 -8.15
N ARG A 197 0.04 -10.13 -9.11
CA ARG A 197 1.50 -10.18 -9.29
C ARG A 197 2.12 -8.82 -9.61
N ARG A 198 1.41 -7.96 -10.33
CA ARG A 198 1.89 -6.66 -10.83
C ARG A 198 1.46 -5.48 -9.98
N ASN A 199 0.57 -5.67 -9.05
CA ASN A 199 -0.01 -4.61 -8.23
C ASN A 199 0.18 -4.87 -6.74
N LEU A 200 -0.12 -3.86 -5.92
CA LEU A 200 -0.03 -3.88 -4.46
C LEU A 200 1.40 -4.17 -3.96
N TRP A 201 2.37 -3.53 -4.57
CA TRP A 201 3.77 -3.62 -4.16
C TRP A 201 4.04 -2.62 -3.05
N LEU A 202 4.44 -3.13 -1.89
CA LEU A 202 4.79 -2.30 -0.75
C LEU A 202 6.27 -1.91 -0.82
N ILE A 203 6.52 -0.62 -0.70
CA ILE A 203 7.81 -0.04 -0.40
C ILE A 203 7.76 0.41 1.05
N ASN A 204 8.55 -0.24 1.90
CA ASN A 204 8.82 0.20 3.27
C ASN A 204 10.26 0.74 3.31
N PRO A 205 10.49 1.99 3.77
CA PRO A 205 11.84 2.57 3.82
C PRO A 205 12.82 1.77 4.69
N GLU A 206 12.32 1.14 5.75
CA GLU A 206 13.14 0.39 6.71
C GLU A 206 13.50 -1.01 6.19
N ASP A 207 12.58 -1.65 5.45
CA ASP A 207 12.74 -3.03 4.98
C ASP A 207 13.17 -3.08 3.51
N GLU A 208 13.93 -4.12 3.16
CA GLU A 208 14.25 -4.48 1.77
C GLU A 208 14.90 -3.36 0.92
N ARG A 209 15.47 -2.32 1.53
CA ARG A 209 16.11 -1.23 0.77
C ARG A 209 17.20 -1.76 -0.17
N GLU A 210 18.05 -2.66 0.29
CA GLU A 210 19.11 -3.26 -0.53
C GLU A 210 18.54 -4.01 -1.75
N GLN A 211 17.39 -4.66 -1.60
CA GLN A 211 16.73 -5.35 -2.71
C GLN A 211 16.21 -4.35 -3.74
N ARG A 212 15.67 -3.21 -3.29
CA ARG A 212 15.20 -2.12 -4.16
C ARG A 212 16.37 -1.41 -4.84
N GLU A 213 17.47 -1.17 -4.13
CA GLU A 213 18.72 -0.67 -4.71
C GLU A 213 19.21 -1.61 -5.82
N ALA A 214 19.26 -2.92 -5.55
CA ALA A 214 19.64 -3.92 -6.54
C ALA A 214 18.65 -3.98 -7.73
N PHE A 215 17.34 -3.78 -7.47
CA PHE A 215 16.33 -3.69 -8.53
C PHE A 215 16.60 -2.47 -9.42
N THR A 216 16.76 -1.28 -8.83
CA THR A 216 17.02 -0.03 -9.58
C THR A 216 18.36 -0.11 -10.32
N THR A 217 19.38 -0.76 -9.73
CA THR A 217 20.68 -1.02 -10.38
C THR A 217 20.51 -1.84 -11.68
N ARG A 218 19.66 -2.88 -11.65
CA ARG A 218 19.34 -3.64 -12.86
C ARG A 218 18.62 -2.80 -13.91
N GLU A 219 17.70 -1.94 -13.49
CA GLU A 219 16.97 -1.04 -14.39
C GLU A 219 17.89 0.01 -15.06
N LEU A 220 19.02 0.36 -14.44
CA LEU A 220 20.06 1.20 -15.05
C LEU A 220 20.73 0.56 -16.26
N THR A 221 20.69 -0.77 -16.42
CA THR A 221 21.19 -1.45 -17.61
C THR A 221 20.12 -1.66 -18.69
N GLY A 222 18.88 -1.25 -18.42
CA GLY A 222 17.72 -1.45 -19.27
C GLY A 222 17.17 -0.16 -19.90
N SER A 223 15.94 -0.24 -20.39
CA SER A 223 15.24 0.87 -21.05
C SER A 223 14.96 2.08 -20.14
N ARG A 224 14.99 1.90 -18.81
CA ARG A 224 14.74 2.94 -17.82
C ARG A 224 15.97 3.75 -17.43
N ALA A 225 17.17 3.34 -17.86
CA ALA A 225 18.45 3.96 -17.50
C ALA A 225 18.46 5.49 -17.68
N ARG A 226 17.97 5.97 -18.82
CA ARG A 226 17.94 7.41 -19.10
C ARG A 226 17.05 8.15 -18.11
N ARG A 227 15.85 7.63 -17.82
CA ARG A 227 14.90 8.28 -16.88
C ARG A 227 15.43 8.26 -15.44
N ILE A 228 16.05 7.16 -15.01
CA ILE A 228 16.69 7.07 -13.69
C ILE A 228 17.77 8.15 -13.57
N ASN A 229 18.65 8.29 -14.56
CA ASN A 229 19.71 9.29 -14.56
C ASN A 229 19.15 10.73 -14.51
N GLU A 230 18.09 11.04 -15.28
CA GLU A 230 17.46 12.36 -15.22
C GLU A 230 16.84 12.66 -13.84
N LEU A 231 16.16 11.69 -13.23
CA LEU A 231 15.55 11.86 -11.92
C LEU A 231 16.60 11.94 -10.78
N LEU A 232 17.76 11.30 -10.93
CA LEU A 232 18.88 11.46 -9.99
C LEU A 232 19.45 12.88 -10.04
N ARG A 233 19.62 13.46 -11.23
CA ARG A 233 20.10 14.84 -11.40
C ARG A 233 19.16 15.89 -10.79
N VAL A 234 17.87 15.61 -10.73
CA VAL A 234 16.90 16.48 -10.07
C VAL A 234 17.07 16.45 -8.55
N ALA A 235 17.44 15.29 -8.00
CA ALA A 235 17.58 15.10 -6.55
C ALA A 235 18.81 15.80 -5.96
N ASP A 236 19.91 15.78 -6.68
CA ASP A 236 21.16 16.40 -6.27
C ASP A 236 21.82 17.09 -7.48
N LEU A 237 21.97 18.40 -7.39
CA LEU A 237 22.57 19.22 -8.43
C LEU A 237 24.04 18.84 -8.73
N GLY A 238 24.68 18.10 -7.83
CA GLY A 238 26.04 17.56 -7.99
C GLY A 238 26.09 16.31 -8.87
N ILE A 239 25.04 15.50 -8.90
CA ILE A 239 25.02 14.24 -9.62
C ILE A 239 24.92 14.48 -11.12
N THR A 240 25.87 13.96 -11.89
CA THR A 240 25.90 14.04 -13.37
C THR A 240 25.53 12.73 -14.04
N GLY A 241 25.61 11.60 -13.32
CA GLY A 241 25.24 10.29 -13.83
C GLY A 241 25.36 9.18 -12.80
N ALA A 242 24.89 8.00 -13.20
CA ALA A 242 25.03 6.75 -12.44
C ALA A 242 25.59 5.67 -13.37
N GLU A 243 26.55 4.91 -12.88
CA GLU A 243 27.18 3.81 -13.60
C GLU A 243 27.06 2.52 -12.81
N VAL A 244 26.77 1.42 -13.51
CA VAL A 244 26.77 0.09 -12.93
C VAL A 244 28.16 -0.49 -13.04
N VAL A 245 28.76 -0.83 -11.90
CA VAL A 245 30.08 -1.43 -11.80
C VAL A 245 29.94 -2.86 -11.29
N GLN A 246 30.56 -3.79 -11.99
CA GLN A 246 30.65 -5.20 -11.57
C GLN A 246 32.08 -5.59 -11.41
N GLU A 247 32.54 -5.86 -10.20
CA GLU A 247 33.89 -6.32 -9.90
C GLU A 247 33.90 -7.86 -9.82
N GLY A 248 34.47 -8.48 -10.84
CA GLY A 248 34.57 -9.95 -10.92
C GLY A 248 33.23 -10.64 -11.00
N THR A 249 33.01 -11.65 -10.14
CA THR A 249 31.73 -12.41 -10.01
C THR A 249 30.83 -11.88 -8.93
N GLY A 250 31.15 -10.74 -8.31
CA GLY A 250 30.35 -10.10 -7.25
C GLY A 250 29.04 -9.51 -7.77
N PRO A 251 28.14 -9.11 -6.86
CA PRO A 251 26.93 -8.39 -7.25
C PRO A 251 27.28 -7.07 -7.94
N ALA A 252 26.47 -6.67 -8.91
CA ALA A 252 26.58 -5.36 -9.53
C ALA A 252 26.29 -4.26 -8.50
N THR A 253 27.13 -3.25 -8.44
CA THR A 253 26.99 -2.06 -7.59
C THR A 253 26.85 -0.81 -8.43
N VAL A 254 26.39 0.28 -7.82
CA VAL A 254 26.25 1.58 -8.48
C VAL A 254 27.30 2.54 -7.95
N LYS A 255 27.88 3.33 -8.85
CA LYS A 255 28.66 4.52 -8.53
C LYS A 255 27.93 5.72 -9.08
N LEU A 256 27.76 6.76 -8.27
CA LEU A 256 27.21 8.05 -8.72
C LEU A 256 28.37 8.98 -9.06
N THR A 257 28.25 9.63 -10.21
CA THR A 257 29.24 10.59 -10.69
C THR A 257 28.84 11.98 -10.27
N HIS A 258 29.70 12.66 -9.52
CA HIS A 258 29.49 14.01 -9.02
C HIS A 258 30.38 15.00 -9.76
N ARG A 259 29.82 16.18 -10.04
CA ARG A 259 30.54 17.29 -10.68
C ARG A 259 31.54 17.89 -9.69
N SER A 260 32.77 18.08 -10.13
CA SER A 260 33.76 18.85 -9.40
C SER A 260 34.47 19.88 -10.29
N ALA A 261 35.19 20.83 -9.68
CA ALA A 261 35.95 21.85 -10.41
C ALA A 261 37.09 21.27 -11.24
N ALA A 262 37.60 20.07 -10.86
CA ALA A 262 38.69 19.38 -11.52
C ALA A 262 38.24 18.29 -12.51
N GLY A 263 36.96 18.13 -12.73
CA GLY A 263 36.33 17.07 -13.52
C GLY A 263 35.38 16.21 -12.67
N ASP A 264 34.54 15.42 -13.32
CA ASP A 264 33.57 14.60 -12.65
C ASP A 264 34.26 13.45 -11.86
N VAL A 265 33.76 13.16 -10.64
CA VAL A 265 34.31 12.15 -9.73
C VAL A 265 33.23 11.13 -9.39
N ALA A 266 33.54 9.85 -9.56
CA ALA A 266 32.65 8.75 -9.17
C ALA A 266 32.80 8.44 -7.68
N PHE A 267 31.69 8.42 -6.95
CA PHE A 267 31.62 8.05 -5.53
C PHE A 267 31.16 6.61 -5.39
N ASP A 268 31.77 5.90 -4.46
CA ASP A 268 31.30 4.58 -4.06
C ASP A 268 29.94 4.70 -3.35
N TRP A 269 29.09 3.69 -3.53
CA TRP A 269 27.73 3.67 -2.98
C TRP A 269 27.66 3.96 -1.47
N THR A 270 28.65 3.51 -0.71
CA THR A 270 28.75 3.74 0.74
C THR A 270 29.03 5.19 1.12
N GLN A 271 29.54 6.00 0.21
CA GLN A 271 29.82 7.42 0.41
C GLN A 271 28.57 8.30 0.19
N GLU A 272 27.54 7.74 -0.44
CA GLU A 272 26.30 8.45 -0.72
C GLU A 272 25.47 8.69 0.53
N SER A 273 24.76 9.83 0.55
CA SER A 273 23.85 10.17 1.62
C SER A 273 22.69 9.16 1.74
N PHE A 274 22.13 9.04 2.94
CA PHE A 274 20.95 8.18 3.15
C PHE A 274 19.78 8.63 2.23
N GLY A 275 19.54 9.93 2.09
CA GLY A 275 18.48 10.46 1.22
C GLY A 275 18.70 10.13 -0.25
N THR A 276 19.93 10.27 -0.77
CA THR A 276 20.29 9.90 -2.15
C THR A 276 20.03 8.41 -2.41
N ARG A 277 20.46 7.55 -1.49
CA ARG A 277 20.23 6.09 -1.59
C ARG A 277 18.75 5.73 -1.51
N SER A 278 17.98 6.37 -0.64
CA SER A 278 16.52 6.15 -0.53
C SER A 278 15.79 6.59 -1.79
N TRP A 279 16.16 7.75 -2.35
CA TRP A 279 15.63 8.20 -3.62
C TRP A 279 15.95 7.23 -4.76
N PHE A 280 17.19 6.81 -4.89
CA PHE A 280 17.60 5.81 -5.88
C PHE A 280 16.80 4.51 -5.73
N ALA A 281 16.66 3.99 -4.51
CA ALA A 281 15.91 2.77 -4.24
C ALA A 281 14.42 2.86 -4.63
N LEU A 282 13.84 4.08 -4.60
CA LEU A 282 12.46 4.34 -5.00
C LEU A 282 12.30 4.40 -6.52
N LEU A 283 13.29 4.90 -7.27
CA LEU A 283 13.17 5.20 -8.70
C LEU A 283 12.81 3.98 -9.56
N GLY A 284 13.43 2.83 -9.33
CA GLY A 284 13.14 1.62 -10.09
C GLY A 284 11.68 1.18 -9.96
N PRO A 285 11.18 0.93 -8.74
CA PRO A 285 9.78 0.59 -8.50
C PRO A 285 8.79 1.67 -9.00
N LEU A 286 9.10 2.95 -8.78
CA LEU A 286 8.27 4.07 -9.23
C LEU A 286 8.09 4.08 -10.75
N LEU A 287 9.20 4.00 -11.48
CA LEU A 287 9.16 4.01 -12.95
C LEU A 287 8.48 2.75 -13.50
N LEU A 288 8.68 1.60 -12.86
CA LEU A 288 7.97 0.38 -13.25
C LEU A 288 6.46 0.52 -13.03
N ALA A 289 6.04 1.09 -11.90
CA ALA A 289 4.62 1.31 -11.62
C ALA A 289 3.99 2.24 -12.67
N LEU A 290 4.66 3.35 -13.01
CA LEU A 290 4.19 4.29 -14.03
C LEU A 290 4.09 3.64 -15.43
N ASP A 291 5.04 2.79 -15.80
CA ASP A 291 5.06 2.11 -17.10
C ASP A 291 3.97 1.05 -17.24
N GLU A 292 3.67 0.34 -16.15
CA GLU A 292 2.69 -0.76 -16.16
C GLU A 292 1.28 -0.36 -15.71
N GLY A 293 1.08 0.88 -15.25
CA GLY A 293 -0.20 1.30 -14.67
C GLY A 293 -0.51 0.56 -13.37
N ALA A 294 0.54 0.26 -12.58
CA ALA A 294 0.40 -0.54 -11.37
C ALA A 294 -0.02 0.28 -10.15
N VAL A 295 -0.52 -0.40 -9.12
CA VAL A 295 -0.78 0.16 -7.80
C VAL A 295 0.47 0.02 -6.94
N LEU A 296 1.08 1.15 -6.60
CA LEU A 296 2.26 1.25 -5.74
C LEU A 296 1.82 1.62 -4.32
N LEU A 297 2.30 0.88 -3.34
CA LEU A 297 2.11 1.16 -1.92
C LEU A 297 3.42 1.68 -1.35
N VAL A 298 3.43 2.85 -0.71
CA VAL A 298 4.64 3.43 -0.11
C VAL A 298 4.37 3.76 1.34
N ASP A 299 5.00 3.03 2.24
CA ASP A 299 4.94 3.35 3.67
C ASP A 299 5.91 4.48 3.98
N GLU A 300 5.47 5.45 4.78
CA GLU A 300 6.27 6.61 5.21
C GLU A 300 6.99 7.31 4.04
N LEU A 301 6.24 7.80 3.05
CA LEU A 301 6.79 8.48 1.87
C LEU A 301 7.76 9.63 2.24
N ASP A 302 7.56 10.23 3.41
CA ASP A 302 8.36 11.34 3.96
C ASP A 302 9.60 10.89 4.76
N ALA A 303 9.68 9.64 5.23
CA ALA A 303 10.70 9.20 6.19
C ALA A 303 12.15 9.33 5.69
N SER A 304 12.33 9.31 4.38
CA SER A 304 13.68 9.33 3.76
C SER A 304 13.85 10.37 2.68
N LEU A 305 12.79 11.16 2.41
CA LEU A 305 12.78 12.14 1.34
C LEU A 305 12.54 13.54 1.90
N HIS A 306 13.23 14.52 1.36
CA HIS A 306 12.86 15.91 1.64
C HIS A 306 11.41 16.15 1.20
N PRO A 307 10.57 16.89 1.95
CA PRO A 307 9.14 17.11 1.63
C PRO A 307 8.85 17.54 0.19
N ARG A 308 9.77 18.30 -0.42
CA ARG A 308 9.65 18.67 -1.84
C ARG A 308 9.71 17.48 -2.78
N PHE A 309 10.48 16.43 -2.48
CA PHE A 309 10.52 15.21 -3.29
C PHE A 309 9.26 14.37 -3.12
N ALA A 310 8.76 14.25 -1.89
CA ALA A 310 7.47 13.62 -1.65
C ALA A 310 6.35 14.31 -2.46
N ALA A 311 6.34 15.65 -2.45
CA ALA A 311 5.41 16.43 -3.26
C ALA A 311 5.56 16.20 -4.77
N GLU A 312 6.79 16.06 -5.30
CA GLU A 312 7.01 15.76 -6.72
C GLU A 312 6.55 14.33 -7.08
N VAL A 313 6.75 13.36 -6.19
CA VAL A 313 6.19 12.00 -6.39
C VAL A 313 4.66 12.06 -6.50
N VAL A 314 3.99 12.79 -5.60
CA VAL A 314 2.53 13.00 -5.66
C VAL A 314 2.13 13.63 -6.99
N ARG A 315 2.84 14.68 -7.44
CA ARG A 315 2.55 15.36 -8.73
C ARG A 315 2.70 14.44 -9.94
N LEU A 316 3.68 13.53 -9.93
CA LEU A 316 3.85 12.54 -11.00
C LEU A 316 2.62 11.66 -11.21
N PHE A 317 1.94 11.26 -10.13
CA PHE A 317 0.72 10.46 -10.26
C PHE A 317 -0.49 11.29 -10.70
N HIS A 318 -0.53 12.58 -10.37
CA HIS A 318 -1.57 13.50 -10.84
C HIS A 318 -1.44 13.85 -12.33
N ASP A 319 -0.22 13.97 -12.84
CA ASP A 319 0.03 14.40 -14.21
C ASP A 319 -0.30 13.31 -15.23
N PRO A 320 -1.31 13.49 -16.10
CA PRO A 320 -1.67 12.48 -17.09
C PRO A 320 -0.61 12.26 -18.18
N GLN A 321 0.33 13.20 -18.35
CA GLN A 321 1.45 13.04 -19.29
C GLN A 321 2.59 12.22 -18.68
N ALA A 322 2.86 12.42 -17.39
CA ALA A 322 3.86 11.63 -16.66
C ALA A 322 3.34 10.23 -16.30
N ASN A 323 2.03 10.08 -16.13
CA ASN A 323 1.34 8.83 -15.74
C ASN A 323 0.27 8.43 -16.77
N PRO A 324 0.61 8.17 -18.04
CA PRO A 324 -0.36 7.88 -19.08
C PRO A 324 -1.05 6.53 -18.90
N GLN A 325 -0.40 5.57 -18.23
CA GLN A 325 -0.96 4.24 -18.00
C GLN A 325 -1.91 4.17 -16.79
N GLY A 326 -2.05 5.26 -16.03
CA GLY A 326 -2.94 5.31 -14.89
C GLY A 326 -2.47 4.51 -13.69
N ALA A 327 -1.17 4.51 -13.42
CA ALA A 327 -0.63 4.01 -12.16
C ALA A 327 -1.31 4.69 -10.96
N GLN A 328 -1.47 3.96 -9.87
CA GLN A 328 -2.07 4.46 -8.64
C GLN A 328 -1.06 4.41 -7.49
N LEU A 329 -1.12 5.39 -6.60
CA LEU A 329 -0.28 5.46 -5.41
C LEU A 329 -1.15 5.41 -4.15
N VAL A 330 -0.81 4.53 -3.21
CA VAL A 330 -1.26 4.65 -1.82
C VAL A 330 -0.02 4.88 -0.97
N PHE A 331 -0.01 5.94 -0.21
CA PHE A 331 1.12 6.20 0.66
C PHE A 331 0.67 6.57 2.07
N THR A 332 1.51 6.27 3.05
CA THR A 332 1.36 6.80 4.40
C THR A 332 2.32 7.95 4.61
N SER A 333 1.93 8.89 5.45
CA SER A 333 2.79 9.98 5.90
C SER A 333 2.37 10.45 7.29
N HIS A 334 3.32 10.92 8.06
CA HIS A 334 3.10 11.70 9.27
C HIS A 334 3.53 13.16 9.11
N ASP A 335 4.07 13.53 7.95
CA ASP A 335 4.40 14.91 7.61
C ASP A 335 3.19 15.61 6.96
N PRO A 336 2.54 16.55 7.66
CA PRO A 336 1.40 17.28 7.13
C PRO A 336 1.77 18.23 5.97
N SER A 337 3.06 18.45 5.71
CA SER A 337 3.51 19.30 4.59
C SER A 337 3.10 18.74 3.22
N VAL A 338 2.78 17.44 3.15
CA VAL A 338 2.26 16.79 1.93
C VAL A 338 0.77 17.11 1.69
N LEU A 339 0.05 17.66 2.67
CA LEU A 339 -1.35 18.09 2.51
C LEU A 339 -1.46 19.43 1.77
N GLY A 340 -0.41 20.24 1.82
CA GLY A 340 -0.43 21.59 1.25
C GLY A 340 0.88 21.96 0.54
N THR A 341 0.94 23.17 0.02
CA THR A 341 2.16 23.75 -0.54
C THR A 341 2.60 24.96 0.31
N PRO A 342 3.90 25.30 0.33
CA PRO A 342 4.39 26.47 1.06
C PRO A 342 3.73 27.78 0.64
N SER A 343 3.14 27.83 -0.55
CA SER A 343 2.40 28.98 -1.09
C SER A 343 0.92 29.02 -0.70
N GLY A 344 0.46 28.10 0.16
CA GLY A 344 -0.93 27.99 0.62
C GLY A 344 -1.89 27.28 -0.33
N GLY A 345 -1.36 26.60 -1.38
CA GLY A 345 -2.16 25.72 -2.26
C GLY A 345 -2.30 24.31 -1.68
N ARG A 346 -3.30 23.56 -2.14
CA ARG A 346 -3.45 22.13 -1.83
C ARG A 346 -2.55 21.30 -2.74
N LEU A 347 -1.90 20.27 -2.19
CA LEU A 347 -1.23 19.25 -2.96
C LEU A 347 -2.13 18.01 -3.11
N LEU A 348 -2.96 17.76 -2.10
CA LEU A 348 -3.98 16.71 -2.08
C LEU A 348 -5.36 17.34 -1.94
N GLU A 349 -6.32 16.83 -2.69
CA GLU A 349 -7.73 17.16 -2.49
C GLU A 349 -8.31 16.37 -1.32
N PRO A 350 -9.38 16.86 -0.64
CA PRO A 350 -9.95 16.17 0.51
C PRO A 350 -10.32 14.70 0.28
N GLY A 351 -10.81 14.36 -0.92
CA GLY A 351 -11.14 12.98 -1.29
C GLY A 351 -9.93 12.06 -1.41
N GLN A 352 -8.72 12.61 -1.52
CA GLN A 352 -7.47 11.86 -1.60
C GLN A 352 -6.83 11.62 -0.23
N VAL A 353 -7.38 12.22 0.84
CA VAL A 353 -6.82 12.15 2.19
C VAL A 353 -7.67 11.21 3.04
N TRP A 354 -7.03 10.22 3.60
CA TRP A 354 -7.61 9.29 4.55
C TRP A 354 -6.90 9.38 5.88
N LEU A 355 -7.62 9.16 6.96
CA LEU A 355 -7.15 9.31 8.32
C LEU A 355 -7.24 7.99 9.07
N THR A 356 -6.28 7.75 9.98
CA THR A 356 -6.31 6.60 10.87
C THR A 356 -6.26 7.02 12.33
N GLU A 357 -7.12 6.45 13.14
CA GLU A 357 -7.11 6.56 14.59
C GLU A 357 -7.13 5.17 15.23
N LYS A 358 -6.71 5.08 16.48
CA LYS A 358 -6.91 3.91 17.32
C LYS A 358 -7.95 4.18 18.38
N ASP A 359 -8.86 3.22 18.55
CA ASP A 359 -9.77 3.21 19.69
C ASP A 359 -9.06 2.81 20.99
N GLU A 360 -9.79 2.82 22.12
CA GLU A 360 -9.27 2.46 23.45
C GLU A 360 -8.86 0.97 23.52
N GLU A 361 -9.36 0.12 22.65
CA GLU A 361 -9.06 -1.30 22.56
C GLU A 361 -7.91 -1.60 21.58
N GLY A 362 -7.35 -0.56 20.95
CA GLY A 362 -6.20 -0.65 20.03
C GLY A 362 -6.58 -1.06 18.60
N ALA A 363 -7.86 -1.08 18.26
CA ALA A 363 -8.30 -1.27 16.88
C ALA A 363 -8.14 0.01 16.08
N THR A 364 -7.75 -0.14 14.81
CA THR A 364 -7.60 0.98 13.86
C THR A 364 -8.93 1.24 13.17
N ASP A 365 -9.35 2.49 13.17
CA ASP A 365 -10.41 3.04 12.33
C ASP A 365 -9.80 3.84 11.18
N LEU A 366 -10.29 3.61 9.95
CA LEU A 366 -9.84 4.25 8.70
C LEU A 366 -11.00 5.01 8.08
N TYR A 367 -10.88 6.32 7.96
CA TYR A 367 -11.96 7.15 7.43
C TYR A 367 -11.45 8.24 6.47
N PRO A 368 -12.24 8.65 5.46
CA PRO A 368 -11.86 9.70 4.55
C PRO A 368 -11.95 11.08 5.22
N LEU A 369 -11.05 11.99 4.88
CA LEU A 369 -11.10 13.37 5.36
C LEU A 369 -12.42 14.07 5.02
N THR A 370 -13.07 13.69 3.93
CA THR A 370 -14.39 14.20 3.53
C THR A 370 -15.48 13.96 4.58
N ALA A 371 -15.33 12.96 5.45
CA ALA A 371 -16.24 12.73 6.57
C ALA A 371 -16.25 13.89 7.57
N ALA A 372 -15.13 14.61 7.69
CA ALA A 372 -15.02 15.82 8.52
C ALA A 372 -15.55 17.08 7.82
N SER A 373 -16.01 16.98 6.56
CA SER A 373 -16.59 18.07 5.77
C SER A 373 -15.71 19.35 5.74
N PRO A 374 -14.45 19.27 5.28
CA PRO A 374 -13.54 20.42 5.26
C PRO A 374 -14.13 21.54 4.40
N GLY A 375 -13.94 22.81 4.85
CA GLY A 375 -14.44 23.99 4.15
C GLY A 375 -13.81 24.18 2.77
N GLU A 376 -14.55 24.80 1.85
CA GLU A 376 -13.99 25.19 0.54
C GLU A 376 -12.83 26.18 0.75
N GLY A 377 -11.64 25.85 0.20
CA GLY A 377 -10.43 26.65 0.38
C GLY A 377 -9.74 26.54 1.75
N GLU A 378 -10.21 25.65 2.63
CA GLU A 378 -9.58 25.39 3.94
C GLU A 378 -8.14 24.89 3.76
N ASP A 379 -7.22 25.41 4.59
CA ASP A 379 -5.83 24.94 4.67
C ASP A 379 -5.79 23.60 5.45
N LEU A 380 -5.79 22.49 4.70
CA LEU A 380 -5.83 21.15 5.27
C LEU A 380 -4.66 20.87 6.20
N MET A 381 -3.45 21.35 5.88
CA MET A 381 -2.27 21.18 6.71
C MET A 381 -2.46 21.85 8.08
N LYS A 382 -2.90 23.10 8.09
CA LYS A 382 -3.11 23.86 9.31
C LYS A 382 -4.23 23.28 10.17
N SER A 383 -5.35 22.91 9.56
CA SER A 383 -6.50 22.31 10.27
C SER A 383 -6.17 20.93 10.81
N TYR A 384 -5.42 20.11 10.07
CA TYR A 384 -4.91 18.82 10.56
C TYR A 384 -4.02 19.00 11.80
N LEU A 385 -3.01 19.89 11.73
CA LEU A 385 -2.12 20.17 12.86
C LEU A 385 -2.86 20.73 14.09
N ALA A 386 -3.97 21.45 13.87
CA ALA A 386 -4.83 21.94 14.95
C ALA A 386 -5.74 20.83 15.53
N GLY A 387 -5.74 19.62 14.96
CA GLY A 387 -6.59 18.51 15.40
C GLY A 387 -8.05 18.61 14.95
N ALA A 388 -8.37 19.52 13.99
CA ALA A 388 -9.74 19.73 13.53
C ALA A 388 -10.36 18.48 12.87
N PHE A 389 -9.55 17.58 12.36
CA PHE A 389 -9.98 16.36 11.66
C PHE A 389 -9.75 15.08 12.49
N GLY A 390 -9.29 15.19 13.75
CA GLY A 390 -8.79 14.03 14.49
C GLY A 390 -7.43 13.55 13.99
N ALA A 391 -7.10 12.30 14.25
CA ALA A 391 -5.91 11.59 13.75
C ALA A 391 -4.55 12.21 14.12
N VAL A 392 -4.52 13.12 15.10
CA VAL A 392 -3.31 13.74 15.63
C VAL A 392 -2.96 13.17 17.01
N PRO A 393 -1.67 13.15 17.40
CA PRO A 393 -1.28 12.71 18.74
C PRO A 393 -1.93 13.55 19.84
N SER A 394 -2.59 12.90 20.80
CA SER A 394 -3.17 13.52 22.00
C SER A 394 -2.07 13.90 23.00
N LEU A 395 -1.15 14.79 22.63
CA LEU A 395 -0.02 15.18 23.46
C LEU A 395 -0.19 16.60 24.00
N LEU A 396 -0.30 16.75 25.32
CA LEU A 396 -0.31 18.07 25.97
C LEU A 396 1.10 18.62 26.09
N GLU A 397 1.27 19.90 25.88
CA GLU A 397 2.55 20.57 26.04
C GLU A 397 3.16 20.31 27.42
N GLY A 398 4.42 19.89 27.46
CA GLY A 398 5.13 19.53 28.68
C GLY A 398 4.72 18.21 29.35
N GLN A 399 3.84 17.42 28.74
CA GLN A 399 3.34 16.15 29.32
C GLN A 399 4.48 15.13 29.52
N ILE A 400 5.44 15.04 28.58
CA ILE A 400 6.59 14.13 28.69
C ILE A 400 7.41 14.48 29.91
N ALA A 401 7.74 15.76 30.10
CA ALA A 401 8.52 16.21 31.24
C ALA A 401 7.80 15.93 32.57
N ARG A 402 6.49 16.23 32.66
CA ARG A 402 5.69 15.93 33.86
C ARG A 402 5.63 14.42 34.15
N ARG A 403 5.51 13.57 33.17
CA ARG A 403 5.52 12.11 33.35
C ARG A 403 6.89 11.60 33.85
N LEU A 404 7.97 12.13 33.27
CA LEU A 404 9.33 11.77 33.69
C LEU A 404 9.61 12.19 35.16
N LEU A 405 9.23 13.41 35.54
CA LEU A 405 9.40 13.89 36.90
C LEU A 405 8.62 13.02 37.90
N ALA A 406 7.37 12.70 37.62
CA ALA A 406 6.55 11.83 38.46
C ALA A 406 7.08 10.38 38.55
N ALA A 407 7.77 9.88 37.53
CA ALA A 407 8.43 8.58 37.58
C ALA A 407 9.66 8.62 38.50
N ASN A 408 10.50 9.66 38.37
CA ASN A 408 11.70 9.85 39.23
C ASN A 408 11.34 10.03 40.70
N GLU A 409 10.23 10.70 41.01
CA GLU A 409 9.73 10.85 42.38
C GLU A 409 9.36 9.49 42.97
N ARG A 410 8.62 8.65 42.26
CA ARG A 410 8.26 7.29 42.71
C ARG A 410 9.48 6.39 42.93
N GLU A 411 10.50 6.48 42.06
CA GLU A 411 11.73 5.73 42.22
C GLU A 411 12.46 6.12 43.52
N ARG A 412 12.54 7.43 43.81
CA ARG A 412 13.14 7.92 45.06
C ARG A 412 12.38 7.49 46.32
N GLU A 413 11.04 7.48 46.27
CA GLU A 413 10.20 6.99 47.36
C GLU A 413 10.44 5.49 47.61
N CYS A 414 10.46 4.68 46.56
CA CYS A 414 10.77 3.24 46.64
C CYS A 414 12.19 2.96 47.18
N GLU A 415 13.19 3.76 46.82
CA GLU A 415 14.56 3.64 47.34
C GLU A 415 14.65 4.03 48.83
N ALA A 416 13.94 5.08 49.26
CA ALA A 416 13.86 5.50 50.62
C ALA A 416 13.19 4.44 51.52
N GLU A 417 12.11 3.79 51.07
CA GLU A 417 11.46 2.69 51.80
C GLU A 417 12.34 1.44 51.90
N ARG A 418 13.14 1.12 50.87
CA ARG A 418 14.10 -0.01 50.89
C ARG A 418 15.33 0.25 51.80
N SER A 419 15.71 1.49 51.99
CA SER A 419 16.86 1.86 52.83
C SER A 419 16.49 2.09 54.29
N GLY A 420 15.20 2.18 54.62
CA GLY A 420 14.67 2.35 55.96
C GLY A 420 14.21 1.05 56.65
N SER A 421 14.32 -0.10 55.95
CA SER A 421 14.06 -1.45 56.48
C SER A 421 15.37 -2.18 56.75
#